data_f50f5ca7504b18f29d377d9f7e720672
#
_entry.id   f50f5ca7504b18f29d377d9f7e720672
#
_cell.length_a   1.000
_cell.length_b   1.000
_cell.length_c   1.000
_cell.angle_alpha   90.00
_cell.angle_beta   90.00
_cell.angle_gamma   90.00
#
_symmetry.space_group_name_H-M   'P 1'
#
loop_
_entity.id
_entity.type
_entity.pdbx_description
1 polymer ?
#
loop_
_entity_poly.entity_id
_entity_poly.type
_entity_poly.pdbx_seq_one_letter_code
_entity_poly.pdbx_strand_id
1 'polypeptide(L)'
;MARIAGVDLPRTKRVEIGLTYIYGIGRKRSNDVLGAAGVSPDVRVKDLSEEDVRKISRVLEEVGGIEGDLRKEISMNIKRLMEIGCYRGLRHRRNLPMRGQRTRTNARTRKGPRKGAVAKKKTV
;
A
#
# COMPACT_ATOMS: atom_id res chain seq x y z
N MET A 1 -19.32 -8.94 6.91
CA MET A 1 -18.03 -8.61 6.28
C MET A 1 -17.08 -8.12 7.36
N ALA A 2 -15.90 -8.71 7.47
CA ALA A 2 -14.91 -8.20 8.41
C ALA A 2 -14.29 -6.92 7.84
N ARG A 3 -14.50 -5.80 8.51
CA ARG A 3 -13.94 -4.51 8.15
C ARG A 3 -12.98 -4.07 9.25
N ILE A 4 -11.71 -3.93 8.89
CA ILE A 4 -10.65 -3.56 9.83
C ILE A 4 -9.91 -2.34 9.25
N ALA A 5 -9.66 -1.34 10.08
CA ALA A 5 -9.01 -0.08 9.68
C ALA A 5 -9.69 0.60 8.46
N GLY A 6 -11.01 0.44 8.32
CA GLY A 6 -11.77 0.97 7.19
C GLY A 6 -11.66 0.17 5.89
N VAL A 7 -10.97 -0.97 5.91
CA VAL A 7 -10.77 -1.83 4.73
C VAL A 7 -11.59 -3.10 4.85
N ASP A 8 -12.32 -3.43 3.79
CA ASP A 8 -13.06 -4.70 3.70
C ASP A 8 -12.10 -5.83 3.33
N LEU A 9 -12.00 -6.82 4.21
CA LEU A 9 -11.11 -7.95 4.00
C LEU A 9 -11.77 -9.03 3.14
N PRO A 10 -11.01 -9.73 2.28
CA PRO A 10 -11.53 -10.82 1.47
C PRO A 10 -11.93 -12.02 2.34
N ARG A 11 -13.16 -12.49 2.21
CA ARG A 11 -13.72 -13.55 3.05
C ARG A 11 -13.05 -14.91 2.88
N THR A 12 -12.60 -15.22 1.67
CA THR A 12 -12.05 -16.52 1.30
C THR A 12 -10.59 -16.72 1.66
N LYS A 13 -9.89 -15.64 2.02
CA LYS A 13 -8.48 -15.66 2.37
C LYS A 13 -8.28 -15.95 3.85
N ARG A 14 -7.13 -16.54 4.21
CA ARG A 14 -6.71 -16.62 5.60
C ARG A 14 -6.51 -15.20 6.17
N VAL A 15 -6.72 -15.04 7.47
CA VAL A 15 -6.58 -13.73 8.11
C VAL A 15 -5.18 -13.14 7.92
N GLU A 16 -4.14 -13.96 7.93
CA GLU A 16 -2.76 -13.54 7.62
C GLU A 16 -2.66 -12.81 6.28
N ILE A 17 -3.25 -13.37 5.25
CA ILE A 17 -3.25 -12.79 3.91
C ILE A 17 -4.27 -11.65 3.80
N GLY A 18 -5.41 -11.79 4.45
CA GLY A 18 -6.44 -10.74 4.48
C GLY A 18 -5.92 -9.42 5.03
N LEU A 19 -5.15 -9.43 6.11
CA LEU A 19 -4.57 -8.23 6.70
C LEU A 19 -3.58 -7.52 5.77
N THR A 20 -2.95 -8.21 4.84
CA THR A 20 -2.04 -7.57 3.87
C THR A 20 -2.74 -6.67 2.87
N TYR A 21 -4.06 -6.72 2.77
CA TYR A 21 -4.87 -5.78 1.97
C TYR A 21 -4.94 -4.39 2.60
N ILE A 22 -4.58 -4.26 3.87
CA ILE A 22 -4.49 -2.97 4.55
C ILE A 22 -3.16 -2.32 4.16
N TYR A 23 -3.21 -1.07 3.71
CA TYR A 23 -2.01 -0.33 3.33
C TYR A 23 -1.06 -0.15 4.53
N GLY A 24 0.18 -0.56 4.37
CA GLY A 24 1.20 -0.52 5.42
C GLY A 24 1.39 -1.83 6.17
N ILE A 25 0.61 -2.86 5.86
CA ILE A 25 0.73 -4.19 6.45
C ILE A 25 1.21 -5.17 5.39
N GLY A 26 2.43 -5.65 5.59
CA GLY A 26 2.98 -6.78 4.86
C GLY A 26 2.78 -8.08 5.64
N ARG A 27 3.25 -9.18 5.10
CA ARG A 27 3.07 -10.51 5.71
C ARG A 27 3.67 -10.62 7.12
N LYS A 28 4.86 -10.07 7.33
CA LYS A 28 5.51 -10.09 8.64
C LYS A 28 4.71 -9.32 9.68
N ARG A 29 4.31 -8.09 9.35
CA ARG A 29 3.53 -7.25 10.26
C ARG A 29 2.17 -7.85 10.54
N SER A 30 1.56 -8.50 9.56
CA SER A 30 0.33 -9.27 9.74
C SER A 30 0.50 -10.37 10.80
N ASN A 31 1.56 -11.16 10.72
CA ASN A 31 1.86 -12.21 11.69
C ASN A 31 2.15 -11.65 13.08
N ASP A 32 2.90 -10.55 13.18
CA ASP A 32 3.19 -9.89 14.45
C ASP A 32 1.90 -9.38 15.13
N VAL A 33 1.01 -8.80 14.37
CA VAL A 33 -0.30 -8.32 14.86
C VAL A 33 -1.17 -9.48 15.32
N LEU A 34 -1.24 -10.55 14.56
CA LEU A 34 -2.01 -11.74 14.92
C LEU A 34 -1.45 -12.44 16.16
N GLY A 35 -0.13 -12.49 16.29
CA GLY A 35 0.53 -13.01 17.48
C GLY A 35 0.21 -12.19 18.72
N ALA A 36 0.22 -10.86 18.63
CA ALA A 36 -0.14 -9.96 19.71
C ALA A 36 -1.63 -10.02 20.07
N ALA A 37 -2.50 -10.22 19.09
CA ALA A 37 -3.94 -10.38 19.29
C ALA A 37 -4.35 -11.78 19.77
N GLY A 38 -3.45 -12.76 19.71
CA GLY A 38 -3.73 -14.14 20.07
C GLY A 38 -4.67 -14.87 19.11
N VAL A 39 -4.67 -14.48 17.84
CA VAL A 39 -5.49 -15.07 16.78
C VAL A 39 -4.62 -15.95 15.87
N SER A 40 -5.09 -17.16 15.55
CA SER A 40 -4.36 -18.05 14.64
C SER A 40 -4.31 -17.45 13.22
N PRO A 41 -3.13 -17.43 12.57
CA PRO A 41 -3.01 -16.91 11.21
C PRO A 41 -3.74 -17.76 10.15
N ASP A 42 -4.05 -19.01 10.48
CA ASP A 42 -4.69 -19.94 9.54
C ASP A 42 -6.22 -19.82 9.49
N VAL A 43 -6.82 -19.08 10.40
CA VAL A 43 -8.26 -18.83 10.41
C VAL A 43 -8.67 -18.01 9.18
N ARG A 44 -9.74 -18.43 8.51
CA ARG A 44 -10.31 -17.67 7.39
C ARG A 44 -10.98 -16.39 7.89
N VAL A 45 -10.93 -15.35 7.08
CA VAL A 45 -11.56 -14.06 7.43
C VAL A 45 -13.05 -14.22 7.74
N LYS A 46 -13.76 -15.08 7.01
CA LYS A 46 -15.18 -15.38 7.25
C LYS A 46 -15.46 -16.03 8.58
N ASP A 47 -14.49 -16.74 9.16
CA ASP A 47 -14.62 -17.49 10.41
C ASP A 47 -14.15 -16.68 11.64
N LEU A 48 -13.73 -15.44 11.45
CA LEU A 48 -13.34 -14.55 12.54
C LEU A 48 -14.56 -14.17 13.40
N SER A 49 -14.41 -14.30 14.73
CA SER A 49 -15.40 -13.77 15.66
C SER A 49 -15.31 -12.25 15.78
N GLU A 50 -16.36 -11.60 16.26
CA GLU A 50 -16.34 -10.16 16.53
C GLU A 50 -15.28 -9.77 17.57
N GLU A 51 -15.05 -10.64 18.55
CA GLU A 51 -14.00 -10.44 19.56
C GLU A 51 -12.60 -10.45 18.93
N ASP A 52 -12.34 -11.38 18.02
CA ASP A 52 -11.07 -11.45 17.30
C ASP A 52 -10.84 -10.20 16.45
N VAL A 53 -11.88 -9.73 15.76
CA VAL A 53 -11.83 -8.48 15.00
C VAL A 53 -11.51 -7.29 15.90
N ARG A 54 -12.12 -7.20 17.05
CA ARG A 54 -11.84 -6.13 18.03
C ARG A 54 -10.42 -6.18 18.57
N LYS A 55 -9.91 -7.38 18.88
CA LYS A 55 -8.52 -7.57 19.34
C LYS A 55 -7.53 -7.14 18.29
N ILE A 56 -7.74 -7.56 17.05
CA ILE A 56 -6.89 -7.16 15.91
C ILE A 56 -6.93 -5.65 15.71
N SER A 57 -8.10 -5.04 15.72
CA SER A 57 -8.26 -3.59 15.56
C SER A 57 -7.53 -2.81 16.64
N ARG A 58 -7.62 -3.24 17.90
CA ARG A 58 -6.90 -2.63 19.01
C ARG A 58 -5.39 -2.68 18.83
N VAL A 59 -4.86 -3.84 18.47
CA VAL A 59 -3.41 -4.00 18.23
C VAL A 59 -2.96 -3.11 17.06
N LEU A 60 -3.75 -3.00 16.00
CA LEU A 60 -3.44 -2.12 14.87
C LEU A 60 -3.44 -0.64 15.24
N GLU A 61 -4.35 -0.21 16.10
CA GLU A 61 -4.38 1.16 16.62
C GLU A 61 -3.14 1.46 17.48
N GLU A 62 -2.71 0.53 18.33
CA GLU A 62 -1.50 0.67 19.14
C GLU A 62 -0.22 0.74 18.30
N VAL A 63 -0.13 -0.09 17.27
CA VAL A 63 1.04 -0.11 16.37
C VAL A 63 1.08 1.14 15.48
N GLY A 64 -0.05 1.63 15.04
CA GLY A 64 -0.18 2.82 14.20
C GLY A 64 0.49 2.73 12.83
N GLY A 65 0.54 3.85 12.12
CA GLY A 65 1.25 3.95 10.84
C GLY A 65 0.69 3.05 9.74
N ILE A 66 -0.64 3.00 9.60
CA ILE A 66 -1.35 2.24 8.57
C ILE A 66 -2.35 3.15 7.83
N GLU A 67 -2.75 2.72 6.65
CA GLU A 67 -3.77 3.38 5.80
C GLU A 67 -3.60 4.91 5.70
N GLY A 68 -4.59 5.68 6.08
CA GLY A 68 -4.62 7.13 5.94
C GLY A 68 -3.43 7.83 6.59
N ASP A 69 -3.03 7.41 7.78
CA ASP A 69 -1.91 8.00 8.50
C ASP A 69 -0.58 7.76 7.77
N LEU A 70 -0.37 6.55 7.29
CA LEU A 70 0.81 6.22 6.51
C LEU A 70 0.83 6.94 5.16
N ARG A 71 -0.29 7.03 4.48
CA ARG A 71 -0.41 7.78 3.21
C ARG A 71 -0.08 9.25 3.40
N LYS A 72 -0.58 9.84 4.48
CA LYS A 72 -0.30 11.23 4.85
C LYS A 72 1.19 11.45 5.15
N GLU A 73 1.80 10.55 5.92
CA GLU A 73 3.23 10.59 6.24
C GLU A 73 4.09 10.55 4.97
N ILE A 74 3.82 9.60 4.07
CA ILE A 74 4.55 9.48 2.80
C ILE A 74 4.36 10.73 1.94
N SER A 75 3.15 11.23 1.80
CA SER A 75 2.86 12.46 1.07
C SER A 75 3.62 13.65 1.63
N MET A 76 3.64 13.81 2.94
CA MET A 76 4.38 14.89 3.60
C MET A 76 5.89 14.77 3.41
N ASN A 77 6.43 13.56 3.46
CA ASN A 77 7.85 13.30 3.21
C ASN A 77 8.25 13.68 1.79
N ILE A 78 7.45 13.29 0.80
CA ILE A 78 7.66 13.66 -0.60
C ILE A 78 7.57 15.18 -0.79
N LYS A 79 6.56 15.80 -0.22
CA LYS A 79 6.39 17.27 -0.25
C LYS A 79 7.58 17.99 0.33
N ARG A 80 8.10 17.53 1.47
CA ARG A 80 9.30 18.08 2.09
C ARG A 80 10.51 18.01 1.17
N LEU A 81 10.73 16.87 0.50
CA LEU A 81 11.81 16.71 -0.48
C LEU A 81 11.69 17.71 -1.64
N MET A 82 10.49 17.93 -2.12
CA MET A 82 10.20 18.91 -3.18
C MET A 82 10.47 20.35 -2.72
N GLU A 83 10.08 20.69 -1.49
CA GLU A 83 10.28 22.03 -0.92
C GLU A 83 11.76 22.33 -0.66
N ILE A 84 12.54 21.36 -0.20
CA ILE A 84 13.99 21.48 -0.01
C ILE A 84 14.71 21.70 -1.35
N GLY A 85 14.13 21.23 -2.47
CA GLY A 85 14.75 21.33 -3.78
C GLY A 85 15.92 20.40 -4.01
N CYS A 86 16.03 19.30 -3.24
CA CYS A 86 17.06 18.28 -3.43
C CYS A 86 16.85 17.49 -4.72
N TYR A 87 17.86 16.73 -5.12
CA TYR A 87 17.77 15.92 -6.35
C TYR A 87 16.54 14.98 -6.37
N ARG A 88 16.28 14.28 -5.27
CA ARG A 88 15.10 13.42 -5.16
C ARG A 88 13.78 14.20 -5.31
N GLY A 89 13.70 15.38 -4.71
CA GLY A 89 12.53 16.25 -4.83
C GLY A 89 12.29 16.73 -6.25
N LEU A 90 13.35 17.08 -6.98
CA LEU A 90 13.26 17.45 -8.40
C LEU A 90 12.78 16.29 -9.25
N ARG A 91 13.23 15.06 -8.96
CA ARG A 91 12.75 13.87 -9.67
C ARG A 91 11.27 13.61 -9.40
N HIS A 92 10.78 13.82 -8.17
CA HIS A 92 9.36 13.74 -7.85
C HIS A 92 8.53 14.77 -8.62
N ARG A 93 9.00 16.02 -8.70
CA ARG A 93 8.30 17.07 -9.47
C ARG A 93 8.15 16.72 -10.93
N ARG A 94 9.16 16.09 -11.51
CA ARG A 94 9.18 15.71 -12.93
C ARG A 94 8.56 14.34 -13.22
N ASN A 95 8.08 13.64 -12.18
CA ASN A 95 7.59 12.26 -12.31
C ASN A 95 8.62 11.31 -12.95
N LEU A 96 9.85 11.42 -12.52
CA LEU A 96 10.96 10.60 -12.98
C LEU A 96 11.48 9.70 -11.85
N PRO A 97 12.12 8.56 -12.16
CA PRO A 97 12.76 7.71 -11.17
C PRO A 97 13.81 8.48 -10.36
N MET A 98 13.84 8.29 -9.06
CA MET A 98 14.72 9.01 -8.15
C MET A 98 15.92 8.18 -7.64
N ARG A 99 15.98 6.90 -7.94
CA ARG A 99 16.99 5.95 -7.45
C ARG A 99 18.04 5.57 -8.50
N GLY A 100 18.40 6.50 -9.39
CA GLY A 100 19.43 6.26 -10.40
C GLY A 100 19.03 5.30 -11.52
N GLN A 101 17.76 5.02 -11.67
CA GLN A 101 17.26 4.14 -12.71
C GLN A 101 17.40 4.78 -14.09
N ARG A 102 17.65 3.94 -15.09
CA ARG A 102 17.76 4.38 -16.49
C ARG A 102 16.42 4.91 -17.01
N THR A 103 16.44 6.09 -17.62
CA THR A 103 15.24 6.75 -18.15
C THR A 103 15.15 6.77 -19.66
N ARG A 104 16.26 6.45 -20.34
CA ARG A 104 16.35 6.53 -21.81
C ARG A 104 15.42 5.54 -22.52
N THR A 105 15.20 4.36 -21.94
CA THR A 105 14.43 3.27 -22.58
C THR A 105 13.09 3.01 -21.90
N ASN A 106 13.07 2.82 -20.61
CA ASN A 106 11.94 2.33 -19.83
C ASN A 106 11.50 3.38 -18.77
N ALA A 107 11.44 3.02 -17.51
CA ALA A 107 10.94 3.85 -16.40
C ALA A 107 9.43 4.13 -16.48
N ARG A 108 8.66 3.16 -16.98
CA ARG A 108 7.21 3.31 -17.19
C ARG A 108 6.41 3.48 -15.90
N THR A 109 6.86 2.90 -14.79
CA THR A 109 6.19 3.04 -13.49
C THR A 109 6.03 4.50 -13.09
N ARG A 110 7.05 5.32 -13.31
CA ARG A 110 7.02 6.75 -12.97
C ARG A 110 6.49 7.62 -14.12
N LYS A 111 6.88 7.32 -15.35
CA LYS A 111 6.45 8.09 -16.53
C LYS A 111 5.00 7.79 -16.94
N GLY A 112 4.46 6.65 -16.52
CA GLY A 112 3.17 6.15 -16.95
C GLY A 112 3.21 5.41 -18.29
N PRO A 113 2.07 4.90 -18.76
CA PRO A 113 1.97 4.23 -20.04
C PRO A 113 2.51 5.10 -21.19
N ARG A 114 3.08 4.47 -22.17
CA ARG A 114 3.44 5.19 -23.41
C ARG A 114 2.18 5.80 -24.01
N LYS A 115 2.25 7.09 -24.35
CA LYS A 115 1.23 7.68 -25.20
C LYS A 115 1.21 6.89 -26.51
N GLY A 116 0.12 6.20 -26.77
CA GLY A 116 -0.01 5.39 -27.96
C GLY A 116 0.30 6.23 -29.18
N ALA A 117 1.14 5.69 -30.09
CA ALA A 117 1.22 6.26 -31.42
C ALA A 117 -0.22 6.35 -31.95
N VAL A 118 -0.63 7.55 -32.39
CA VAL A 118 -1.91 7.73 -33.06
C VAL A 118 -1.96 6.67 -34.15
N ALA A 119 -2.90 5.73 -34.03
CA ALA A 119 -3.07 4.71 -35.05
C ALA A 119 -3.17 5.44 -36.39
N LYS A 120 -2.20 5.27 -37.26
CA LYS A 120 -2.28 5.79 -38.62
C LYS A 120 -3.60 5.28 -39.17
N LYS A 121 -4.56 6.19 -39.37
CA LYS A 121 -5.76 5.88 -40.11
C LYS A 121 -5.31 5.17 -41.36
N LYS A 122 -5.63 3.88 -41.48
CA LYS A 122 -5.44 3.21 -42.76
C LYS A 122 -6.29 3.99 -43.76
N THR A 123 -5.62 4.81 -44.54
CA THR A 123 -6.22 5.36 -45.74
C THR A 123 -6.45 4.16 -46.67
N VAL A 124 -7.71 3.85 -46.81
CA VAL A 124 -8.16 2.86 -47.80
C VAL A 124 -7.88 3.42 -49.18
#